data_ad8587c3c4c1b40693a132819675dbb1
#
_entry.id   ad8587c3c4c1b40693a132819675dbb1
#
_cell.length_a   1.000
_cell.length_b   1.000
_cell.length_c   1.000
_cell.angle_alpha   90.00
_cell.angle_beta   90.00
_cell.angle_gamma   90.00
#
_symmetry.space_group_name_H-M   'P 1'
#
loop_
_entity.id
_entity.type
_entity.pdbx_description
1 polymer ?
#
loop_
_entity_poly.entity_id
_entity_poly.type
_entity_poly.pdbx_seq_one_letter_code
_entity_poly.pdbx_strand_id
1 'polypeptide(L)'
;MERNPLTYEHIQPEQIGNRRRIVISEQSGVSNVLAKARSFGIELDKNNPTTGQILQRLKDLESEGFQFEAAEASFELLMREALGSRKKFFEIKGFQVHCDLVEGKEATNALATIKVAVSGKDILEAAEGNGPVAALDAALRKALVNFYPQIAAFELTDYKVR
;
A
#
# COMPACT_ATOMS: atom_id res chain seq x y z
N MET A 1 -18.32 -11.71 -15.90
CA MET A 1 -16.91 -11.78 -16.29
C MET A 1 -16.26 -13.12 -15.91
N GLU A 2 -16.35 -13.61 -14.68
CA GLU A 2 -15.73 -14.92 -14.31
C GLU A 2 -16.28 -16.14 -15.06
N ARG A 3 -17.52 -16.10 -15.56
CA ARG A 3 -18.13 -17.26 -16.24
C ARG A 3 -17.78 -17.37 -17.72
N ASN A 4 -17.59 -16.25 -18.41
CA ASN A 4 -17.15 -16.24 -19.82
C ASN A 4 -16.50 -14.90 -20.19
N PRO A 5 -15.16 -14.80 -20.14
CA PRO A 5 -14.41 -13.60 -20.48
C PRO A 5 -14.67 -13.12 -21.92
N LEU A 6 -14.88 -14.03 -22.85
CA LEU A 6 -15.11 -13.72 -24.27
C LEU A 6 -16.37 -12.92 -24.54
N THR A 7 -17.26 -12.77 -23.54
CA THR A 7 -18.48 -11.96 -23.68
C THR A 7 -18.17 -10.46 -23.75
N TYR A 8 -17.03 -10.01 -23.21
CA TYR A 8 -16.65 -8.60 -23.09
C TYR A 8 -15.28 -8.27 -23.68
N GLU A 9 -14.47 -9.29 -23.99
CA GLU A 9 -13.13 -9.12 -24.52
C GLU A 9 -13.07 -9.58 -25.98
N HIS A 10 -12.71 -8.67 -26.87
CA HIS A 10 -12.52 -9.02 -28.29
C HIS A 10 -11.25 -9.82 -28.54
N ILE A 11 -10.23 -9.63 -27.70
CA ILE A 11 -8.93 -10.31 -27.74
C ILE A 11 -8.55 -10.65 -26.30
N GLN A 12 -8.04 -11.86 -26.08
CA GLN A 12 -7.50 -12.24 -24.77
C GLN A 12 -6.24 -11.42 -24.49
N PRO A 13 -6.14 -10.71 -23.35
CA PRO A 13 -4.98 -9.86 -23.03
C PRO A 13 -3.65 -10.59 -23.09
N GLU A 14 -3.63 -11.87 -22.73
CA GLU A 14 -2.45 -12.72 -22.72
C GLU A 14 -1.85 -12.94 -24.12
N GLN A 15 -2.67 -12.91 -25.16
CA GLN A 15 -2.23 -13.07 -26.55
C GLN A 15 -1.41 -11.88 -27.07
N ILE A 16 -1.56 -10.72 -26.42
CA ILE A 16 -0.85 -9.48 -26.78
C ILE A 16 0.15 -9.06 -25.71
N GLY A 17 0.55 -9.98 -24.82
CA GLY A 17 1.52 -9.74 -23.77
C GLY A 17 1.00 -8.94 -22.55
N ASN A 18 -0.31 -8.73 -22.47
CA ASN A 18 -0.95 -8.06 -21.35
C ASN A 18 -1.50 -9.07 -20.32
N ARG A 19 -1.92 -8.55 -19.16
CA ARG A 19 -2.59 -9.34 -18.12
C ARG A 19 -3.89 -8.66 -17.72
N ARG A 20 -4.92 -9.45 -17.46
CA ARG A 20 -6.18 -8.96 -16.91
C ARG A 20 -5.95 -8.43 -15.49
N ARG A 21 -6.40 -7.19 -15.23
CA ARG A 21 -6.40 -6.61 -13.90
C ARG A 21 -7.84 -6.39 -13.43
N ILE A 22 -8.14 -6.85 -12.23
CA ILE A 22 -9.41 -6.58 -11.57
C ILE A 22 -9.19 -5.35 -10.71
N VAL A 23 -9.86 -4.26 -11.04
CA VAL A 23 -9.84 -3.02 -10.27
C VAL A 23 -10.80 -3.16 -9.10
N ILE A 24 -10.38 -2.75 -7.91
CA ILE A 24 -11.18 -2.70 -6.71
C ILE A 24 -11.52 -1.25 -6.40
N SER A 25 -12.81 -0.97 -6.22
CA SER A 25 -13.36 0.33 -5.84
C SER A 25 -14.56 0.16 -4.93
N GLU A 26 -15.11 1.25 -4.40
CA GLU A 26 -16.34 1.26 -3.58
C GLU A 26 -17.54 0.56 -4.26
N GLN A 27 -17.58 0.60 -5.59
CA GLN A 27 -18.60 -0.07 -6.41
C GLN A 27 -18.32 -1.56 -6.61
N SER A 28 -17.19 -2.06 -6.12
CA SER A 28 -16.83 -3.46 -6.25
C SER A 28 -17.74 -4.33 -5.40
N GLY A 29 -18.40 -5.27 -6.05
CA GLY A 29 -19.20 -6.29 -5.35
C GLY A 29 -18.32 -7.36 -4.68
N VAL A 30 -18.96 -8.20 -3.85
CA VAL A 30 -18.33 -9.37 -3.19
C VAL A 30 -17.50 -10.20 -4.15
N SER A 31 -17.97 -10.43 -5.38
CA SER A 31 -17.27 -11.24 -6.38
C SER A 31 -15.89 -10.70 -6.75
N ASN A 32 -15.73 -9.37 -6.83
CA ASN A 32 -14.44 -8.75 -7.14
C ASN A 32 -13.45 -8.89 -5.97
N VAL A 33 -13.92 -8.72 -4.74
CA VAL A 33 -13.12 -8.94 -3.53
C VAL A 33 -12.65 -10.40 -3.46
N LEU A 34 -13.53 -11.36 -3.72
CA LEU A 34 -13.19 -12.78 -3.73
C LEU A 34 -12.18 -13.12 -4.83
N ALA A 35 -12.36 -12.58 -6.04
CA ALA A 35 -11.42 -12.79 -7.14
C ALA A 35 -10.03 -12.24 -6.81
N LYS A 36 -10.00 -11.05 -6.19
CA LYS A 36 -8.74 -10.42 -5.78
C LYS A 36 -8.08 -11.16 -4.60
N ALA A 37 -8.85 -11.65 -3.63
CA ALA A 37 -8.35 -12.47 -2.53
C ALA A 37 -7.63 -13.73 -3.06
N ARG A 38 -8.24 -14.41 -4.04
CA ARG A 38 -7.63 -15.59 -4.70
C ARG A 38 -6.30 -15.25 -5.38
N SER A 39 -6.16 -14.07 -5.99
CA SER A 39 -4.89 -13.66 -6.63
C SER A 39 -3.76 -13.46 -5.61
N PHE A 40 -4.07 -13.27 -4.33
CA PHE A 40 -3.11 -13.20 -3.22
C PHE A 40 -2.97 -14.54 -2.46
N GLY A 41 -3.58 -15.61 -2.97
CA GLY A 41 -3.59 -16.91 -2.28
C GLY A 41 -4.44 -16.93 -1.00
N ILE A 42 -5.40 -15.99 -0.88
CA ILE A 42 -6.32 -15.91 0.25
C ILE A 42 -7.65 -16.56 -0.15
N GLU A 43 -8.02 -17.62 0.55
CA GLU A 43 -9.32 -18.26 0.36
C GLU A 43 -10.38 -17.56 1.22
N LEU A 44 -11.35 -16.94 0.56
CA LEU A 44 -12.51 -16.33 1.19
C LEU A 44 -13.78 -16.91 0.58
N ASP A 45 -14.76 -17.21 1.42
CA ASP A 45 -16.10 -17.61 1.01
C ASP A 45 -17.02 -16.38 0.95
N LYS A 46 -17.98 -16.40 0.01
CA LYS A 46 -19.01 -15.38 -0.13
C LYS A 46 -19.84 -15.19 1.15
N ASN A 47 -20.07 -16.27 1.87
CA ASN A 47 -20.88 -16.28 3.09
C ASN A 47 -20.05 -16.04 4.35
N ASN A 48 -18.74 -15.84 4.23
CA ASN A 48 -17.89 -15.56 5.38
C ASN A 48 -18.16 -14.12 5.89
N PRO A 49 -18.50 -13.95 7.18
CA PRO A 49 -18.72 -12.62 7.77
C PRO A 49 -17.55 -11.65 7.52
N THR A 50 -16.32 -12.16 7.51
CA THR A 50 -15.10 -11.38 7.24
C THR A 50 -15.13 -10.73 5.85
N THR A 51 -15.74 -11.38 4.86
CA THR A 51 -15.88 -10.79 3.51
C THR A 51 -16.71 -9.51 3.54
N GLY A 52 -17.80 -9.51 4.32
CA GLY A 52 -18.61 -8.30 4.53
C GLY A 52 -17.85 -7.20 5.28
N GLN A 53 -17.05 -7.56 6.28
CA GLN A 53 -16.21 -6.63 7.03
C GLN A 53 -15.14 -5.98 6.15
N ILE A 54 -14.49 -6.74 5.27
CA ILE A 54 -13.52 -6.23 4.30
C ILE A 54 -14.18 -5.21 3.36
N LEU A 55 -15.36 -5.55 2.82
CA LEU A 55 -16.10 -4.64 1.95
C LEU A 55 -16.50 -3.35 2.66
N GLN A 56 -16.98 -3.45 3.89
CA GLN A 56 -17.36 -2.26 4.67
C GLN A 56 -16.13 -1.41 4.95
N ARG A 57 -15.03 -2.01 5.41
CA ARG A 57 -13.79 -1.29 5.67
C ARG A 57 -13.20 -0.63 4.43
N LEU A 58 -13.31 -1.28 3.26
CA LEU A 58 -12.93 -0.70 1.98
C LEU A 58 -13.70 0.59 1.70
N LYS A 59 -15.03 0.55 1.83
CA LYS A 59 -15.91 1.71 1.62
C LYS A 59 -15.60 2.86 2.59
N ASP A 60 -15.38 2.53 3.86
CA ASP A 60 -15.03 3.53 4.88
C ASP A 60 -13.73 4.24 4.52
N LEU A 61 -12.68 3.49 4.16
CA LEU A 61 -11.40 4.05 3.74
C LEU A 61 -11.50 4.89 2.46
N GLU A 62 -12.28 4.43 1.46
CA GLU A 62 -12.49 5.20 0.24
C GLU A 62 -13.26 6.49 0.50
N SER A 63 -14.20 6.49 1.45
CA SER A 63 -14.88 7.72 1.90
C SER A 63 -13.94 8.70 2.61
N GLU A 64 -12.86 8.19 3.22
CA GLU A 64 -11.78 8.98 3.81
C GLU A 64 -10.75 9.47 2.78
N GLY A 65 -10.90 9.10 1.49
CA GLY A 65 -10.03 9.51 0.38
C GLY A 65 -8.96 8.50 -0.03
N PHE A 66 -8.92 7.30 0.56
CA PHE A 66 -8.02 6.24 0.11
C PHE A 66 -8.46 5.70 -1.25
N GLN A 67 -7.49 5.27 -2.07
CA GLN A 67 -7.74 4.66 -3.36
C GLN A 67 -6.95 3.36 -3.51
N PHE A 68 -7.64 2.28 -3.85
CA PHE A 68 -7.06 0.94 -3.95
C PHE A 68 -6.85 0.47 -5.39
N GLU A 69 -7.22 1.28 -6.38
CA GLU A 69 -7.17 0.93 -7.81
C GLU A 69 -5.79 0.48 -8.28
N ALA A 70 -4.73 1.18 -7.84
CA ALA A 70 -3.34 0.86 -8.15
C ALA A 70 -2.54 0.38 -6.92
N ALA A 71 -3.18 0.23 -5.75
CA ALA A 71 -2.55 -0.08 -4.47
C ALA A 71 -2.84 -1.54 -4.05
N GLU A 72 -2.48 -2.51 -4.89
CA GLU A 72 -2.77 -3.93 -4.67
C GLU A 72 -2.19 -4.46 -3.35
N ALA A 73 -0.96 -4.07 -3.00
CA ALA A 73 -0.34 -4.48 -1.75
C ALA A 73 -1.07 -3.89 -0.52
N SER A 74 -1.56 -2.65 -0.60
CA SER A 74 -2.35 -2.04 0.47
C SER A 74 -3.67 -2.78 0.67
N PHE A 75 -4.32 -3.19 -0.41
CA PHE A 75 -5.53 -3.99 -0.35
C PHE A 75 -5.27 -5.39 0.21
N GLU A 76 -4.17 -6.05 -0.17
CA GLU A 76 -3.75 -7.31 0.43
C GLU A 76 -3.54 -7.18 1.95
N LEU A 77 -2.84 -6.11 2.40
CA LEU A 77 -2.63 -5.86 3.82
C LEU A 77 -3.94 -5.65 4.59
N LEU A 78 -4.90 -4.95 3.99
CA LEU A 78 -6.23 -4.76 4.56
C LEU A 78 -6.95 -6.11 4.74
N MET A 79 -6.91 -6.98 3.75
CA MET A 79 -7.50 -8.33 3.86
C MET A 79 -6.81 -9.18 4.93
N ARG A 80 -5.47 -9.15 4.97
CA ARG A 80 -4.70 -9.90 5.98
C ARG A 80 -4.97 -9.38 7.39
N GLU A 81 -5.20 -8.08 7.55
CA GLU A 81 -5.59 -7.48 8.84
C GLU A 81 -6.97 -7.96 9.29
N ALA A 82 -7.96 -7.94 8.39
CA ALA A 82 -9.31 -8.42 8.68
C ALA A 82 -9.35 -9.92 9.03
N LEU A 83 -8.41 -10.71 8.48
CA LEU A 83 -8.23 -12.12 8.76
C LEU A 83 -7.34 -12.41 9.99
N GLY A 84 -6.82 -11.38 10.67
CA GLY A 84 -5.89 -11.54 11.78
C GLY A 84 -4.54 -12.15 11.41
N SER A 85 -4.22 -12.21 10.11
CA SER A 85 -2.97 -12.81 9.59
C SER A 85 -1.90 -11.78 9.21
N ARG A 86 -2.16 -10.48 9.43
CA ARG A 86 -1.19 -9.42 9.18
C ARG A 86 -0.04 -9.47 10.18
N LYS A 87 1.16 -9.65 9.68
CA LYS A 87 2.38 -9.57 10.50
C LYS A 87 2.81 -8.11 10.65
N LYS A 88 2.95 -7.64 11.89
CA LYS A 88 3.53 -6.33 12.19
C LYS A 88 5.05 -6.49 12.32
N PHE A 89 5.81 -5.79 11.49
CA PHE A 89 7.27 -5.82 11.51
C PHE A 89 7.84 -4.71 12.37
N PHE A 90 7.16 -3.57 12.46
CA PHE A 90 7.54 -2.43 13.28
C PHE A 90 6.29 -1.62 13.64
N GLU A 91 6.44 -0.68 14.56
CA GLU A 91 5.42 0.26 14.96
C GLU A 91 5.96 1.69 14.86
N ILE A 92 5.21 2.58 14.18
CA ILE A 92 5.56 4.00 14.14
C ILE A 92 5.08 4.63 15.44
N LYS A 93 6.02 5.20 16.21
CA LYS A 93 5.73 5.92 17.45
C LYS A 93 5.49 7.43 17.20
N GLY A 94 6.05 7.96 16.13
CA GLY A 94 5.85 9.35 15.71
C GLY A 94 6.84 9.74 14.62
N PHE A 95 6.54 10.82 13.93
CA PHE A 95 7.43 11.43 12.95
C PHE A 95 7.18 12.93 12.86
N GLN A 96 8.18 13.65 12.39
CA GLN A 96 8.10 15.07 12.07
C GLN A 96 8.81 15.31 10.74
N VAL A 97 8.31 16.25 9.97
CA VAL A 97 8.94 16.69 8.71
C VAL A 97 8.99 18.20 8.70
N HIS A 98 10.19 18.75 8.49
CA HIS A 98 10.42 20.18 8.30
C HIS A 98 10.78 20.40 6.84
N CYS A 99 10.11 21.35 6.21
CA CYS A 99 10.39 21.75 4.84
C CYS A 99 10.85 23.19 4.86
N ASP A 100 12.07 23.44 4.42
CA ASP A 100 12.62 24.78 4.31
C ASP A 100 12.50 25.27 2.86
N LEU A 101 11.80 26.39 2.69
CA LEU A 101 11.80 27.12 1.44
C LEU A 101 13.00 28.08 1.47
N VAL A 102 14.05 27.76 0.70
CA VAL A 102 15.20 28.62 0.59
C VAL A 102 14.97 29.58 -0.59
N GLU A 103 14.94 30.88 -0.30
CA GLU A 103 14.78 31.93 -1.32
C GLU A 103 15.85 31.79 -2.43
N GLY A 104 15.40 31.75 -3.68
CA GLY A 104 16.27 31.58 -4.84
C GLY A 104 16.67 30.13 -5.19
N LYS A 105 16.15 29.13 -4.51
CA LYS A 105 16.28 27.72 -4.88
C LYS A 105 14.94 27.16 -5.36
N GLU A 106 14.95 26.49 -6.50
CA GLU A 106 13.76 25.79 -7.03
C GLU A 106 13.42 24.51 -6.25
N ALA A 107 14.33 23.98 -5.44
CA ALA A 107 14.15 22.75 -4.68
C ALA A 107 13.93 23.04 -3.19
N THR A 108 12.88 22.47 -2.62
CA THR A 108 12.66 22.42 -1.19
C THR A 108 13.50 21.30 -0.59
N ASN A 109 14.39 21.65 0.34
CA ASN A 109 15.01 20.63 1.19
C ASN A 109 14.05 20.29 2.34
N ALA A 110 13.88 19.02 2.59
CA ALA A 110 13.09 18.53 3.72
C ALA A 110 13.97 17.70 4.64
N LEU A 111 13.80 17.90 5.94
CA LEU A 111 14.38 17.07 7.00
C LEU A 111 13.25 16.30 7.69
N ALA A 112 13.35 14.99 7.73
CA ALA A 112 12.42 14.15 8.50
C ALA A 112 13.12 13.50 9.68
N THR A 113 12.40 13.41 10.79
CA THR A 113 12.73 12.56 11.94
C THR A 113 11.64 11.54 12.15
N ILE A 114 12.00 10.30 12.45
CA ILE A 114 11.03 9.24 12.73
C ILE A 114 11.46 8.43 13.96
N LYS A 115 10.49 8.12 14.81
CA LYS A 115 10.66 7.18 15.91
C LYS A 115 9.83 5.94 15.63
N VAL A 116 10.49 4.77 15.61
CA VAL A 116 9.87 3.46 15.39
C VAL A 116 10.27 2.50 16.49
N ALA A 117 9.40 1.54 16.79
CA ALA A 117 9.73 0.39 17.62
C ALA A 117 9.86 -0.86 16.73
N VAL A 118 11.01 -1.53 16.80
CA VAL A 118 11.32 -2.76 16.07
C VAL A 118 11.84 -3.80 17.05
N SER A 119 11.20 -4.96 17.09
CA SER A 119 11.58 -6.06 18.01
C SER A 119 11.76 -5.60 19.47
N GLY A 120 10.89 -4.68 19.93
CA GLY A 120 10.91 -4.15 21.29
C GLY A 120 11.98 -3.06 21.55
N LYS A 121 12.71 -2.61 20.54
CA LYS A 121 13.67 -1.51 20.64
C LYS A 121 13.13 -0.25 19.96
N ASP A 122 13.19 0.87 20.68
CA ASP A 122 12.90 2.19 20.11
C ASP A 122 14.11 2.70 19.34
N ILE A 123 13.87 3.16 18.11
CA ILE A 123 14.88 3.71 17.21
C ILE A 123 14.40 5.08 16.77
N LEU A 124 15.28 6.05 16.84
CA LEU A 124 15.09 7.41 16.37
C LEU A 124 16.11 7.68 15.26
N GLU A 125 15.62 8.01 14.07
CA GLU A 125 16.46 8.35 12.92
C GLU A 125 16.01 9.64 12.27
N ALA A 126 16.95 10.27 11.58
CA ALA A 126 16.71 11.45 10.78
C ALA A 126 17.37 11.33 9.41
N ALA A 127 16.73 11.92 8.41
CA ALA A 127 17.29 12.00 7.06
C ALA A 127 16.78 13.23 6.32
N GLU A 128 17.55 13.66 5.34
CA GLU A 128 17.18 14.72 4.39
C GLU A 128 16.66 14.11 3.09
N GLY A 129 15.86 14.89 2.37
CA GLY A 129 15.37 14.55 1.04
C GLY A 129 14.97 15.79 0.25
N ASN A 130 14.78 15.62 -1.04
CA ASN A 130 14.33 16.69 -1.96
C ASN A 130 12.81 17.01 -1.84
N GLY A 131 12.19 16.53 -0.78
CA GLY A 131 10.78 16.77 -0.44
C GLY A 131 10.36 15.94 0.78
N PRO A 132 9.18 16.23 1.37
CA PRO A 132 8.74 15.64 2.64
C PRO A 132 8.66 14.11 2.61
N VAL A 133 8.15 13.55 1.52
CA VAL A 133 7.99 12.10 1.38
C VAL A 133 9.34 11.40 1.22
N ALA A 134 10.24 11.97 0.41
CA ALA A 134 11.58 11.43 0.20
C ALA A 134 12.40 11.45 1.50
N ALA A 135 12.33 12.53 2.27
CA ALA A 135 13.00 12.65 3.56
C ALA A 135 12.47 11.61 4.57
N LEU A 136 11.13 11.45 4.64
CA LEU A 136 10.51 10.50 5.55
C LEU A 136 10.82 9.04 5.16
N ASP A 137 10.79 8.71 3.86
CA ASP A 137 11.18 7.37 3.38
C ASP A 137 12.63 7.07 3.70
N ALA A 138 13.55 8.03 3.47
CA ALA A 138 14.96 7.87 3.80
C ALA A 138 15.18 7.65 5.31
N ALA A 139 14.50 8.42 6.17
CA ALA A 139 14.60 8.25 7.62
C ALA A 139 14.05 6.88 8.07
N LEU A 140 12.91 6.44 7.51
CA LEU A 140 12.33 5.13 7.81
C LEU A 140 13.23 3.98 7.37
N ARG A 141 13.79 4.04 6.15
CA ARG A 141 14.75 3.04 5.64
C ARG A 141 15.97 2.93 6.54
N LYS A 142 16.53 4.07 6.95
CA LYS A 142 17.67 4.14 7.85
C LYS A 142 17.37 3.47 9.20
N ALA A 143 16.16 3.66 9.75
CA ALA A 143 15.74 3.02 10.99
C ALA A 143 15.56 1.50 10.85
N LEU A 144 15.14 1.01 9.67
CA LEU A 144 14.73 -0.38 9.48
C LEU A 144 15.81 -1.27 8.85
N VAL A 145 16.78 -0.72 8.11
CA VAL A 145 17.73 -1.49 7.29
C VAL A 145 18.56 -2.49 8.10
N ASN A 146 18.89 -2.16 9.35
CA ASN A 146 19.65 -3.06 10.23
C ASN A 146 18.84 -4.29 10.69
N PHE A 147 17.51 -4.22 10.64
CA PHE A 147 16.62 -5.32 11.01
C PHE A 147 16.09 -6.05 9.76
N TYR A 148 15.95 -5.33 8.67
CA TYR A 148 15.39 -5.81 7.41
C TYR A 148 16.28 -5.34 6.24
N PRO A 149 17.46 -5.94 6.03
CA PRO A 149 18.42 -5.50 5.01
C PRO A 149 17.84 -5.47 3.58
N GLN A 150 16.85 -6.30 3.30
CA GLN A 150 16.17 -6.35 1.99
C GLN A 150 15.47 -5.04 1.61
N ILE A 151 15.18 -4.16 2.59
CA ILE A 151 14.58 -2.84 2.31
C ILE A 151 15.51 -1.97 1.46
N ALA A 152 16.82 -2.17 1.54
CA ALA A 152 17.78 -1.43 0.74
C ALA A 152 17.59 -1.63 -0.78
N ALA A 153 17.01 -2.78 -1.19
CA ALA A 153 16.75 -3.10 -2.59
C ALA A 153 15.41 -2.55 -3.11
N PHE A 154 14.59 -1.93 -2.26
CA PHE A 154 13.31 -1.38 -2.67
C PHE A 154 13.51 -0.03 -3.36
N GLU A 155 12.97 0.09 -4.56
CA GLU A 155 12.97 1.33 -5.35
C GLU A 155 11.55 1.83 -5.55
N LEU A 156 11.37 3.16 -5.49
CA LEU A 156 10.10 3.79 -5.81
C LEU A 156 9.96 3.82 -7.34
N THR A 157 9.00 3.10 -7.87
CA THR A 157 8.75 3.01 -9.32
C THR A 157 7.69 3.99 -9.80
N ASP A 158 6.75 4.37 -8.94
CA ASP A 158 5.69 5.31 -9.25
C ASP A 158 5.21 6.02 -7.97
N TYR A 159 4.91 7.31 -8.09
CA TYR A 159 4.35 8.13 -7.01
C TYR A 159 3.34 9.13 -7.57
N LYS A 160 2.11 9.06 -7.11
CA LYS A 160 1.03 9.91 -7.57
C LYS A 160 0.26 10.49 -6.39
N VAL A 161 0.06 11.80 -6.39
CA VAL A 161 -0.84 12.54 -5.51
C VAL A 161 -2.04 13.01 -6.31
N ARG A 162 -3.24 12.83 -5.78
CA ARG A 162 -4.50 13.29 -6.38
C ARG A 162 -5.21 14.26 -5.44
#